data_3c8622daefa734e768df282541322074
#
_entry.id   3c8622daefa734e768df282541322074
#
_cell.length_a   1.000
_cell.length_b   1.000
_cell.length_c   1.000
_cell.angle_alpha   90.00
_cell.angle_beta   90.00
_cell.angle_gamma   90.00
#
_symmetry.space_group_name_H-M   'P 1'
#
loop_
_entity.id
_entity.type
_entity.pdbx_description
1 polymer ?
#
loop_
_entity_poly.entity_id
_entity_poly.type
_entity_poly.pdbx_seq_one_letter_code
_entity_poly.pdbx_strand_id
1 'polypeptide(L)'
;ADVDDKADVDDKADVDDKADEAADPNAPALLTSPLENAALEGSDPEAGISALMPEGAAPAVENTTVANVLDKDGNLVGSYDSIDKAIQEAADGATVQVIKAEATTKGINLDKNLTIEGVASTTKKQDAEGNVVETTEKPKLIFEDKGIALWSKSLTFKNMQVVLNNIGTTPYTAEWNWMTVCASKDSTLTLDNTDMTLDGTGTASNVHAIYFTGNDKLNIQNGSNLTIQNYKQDALEWDGGDGGYNVNITNGSSYTSDHNRSGFTGTFVVTVDDSTLNVIKSTGNGSNGSHFDIKNDSTVNFSNNGGHGLSAGNLNIEDSTVTANNNGYNGIIFTGKGTIKDSTVTITGTKGKSYWNAGMRLFKSNATMDIVNSTVTIKDNEVSGIFCDSGSKLSIDDSSNVTVTGNNAAQENCSTKKDLAQSGGGLVVRDGAEATLGAKTTINNNHATVAGDDIFVEEGGKLTFTSVTGDAMDLQSLSEMLGDLFPMVFTKQ
;
A
#
# COMPACT_ATOMS: atom_id res chain seq x y z
N ALA A 1 17.05 31.31 33.07
CA ALA A 1 16.91 30.00 33.68
C ALA A 1 16.27 29.12 32.61
N ASP A 2 17.15 28.35 32.01
CA ASP A 2 16.83 27.41 30.93
C ASP A 2 15.95 26.29 31.48
N VAL A 3 14.88 25.99 30.78
CA VAL A 3 14.13 24.73 30.94
C VAL A 3 14.25 23.98 29.61
N ASP A 4 15.12 22.98 29.62
CA ASP A 4 15.25 22.00 28.52
C ASP A 4 13.94 21.21 28.36
N ASP A 5 13.23 21.45 27.27
CA ASP A 5 12.15 20.60 26.77
C ASP A 5 12.77 19.48 25.94
N LYS A 6 13.24 18.45 26.62
CA LYS A 6 13.48 17.14 25.99
C LYS A 6 12.13 16.41 25.91
N ALA A 7 11.55 16.44 24.74
CA ALA A 7 10.46 15.53 24.41
C ALA A 7 11.02 14.10 24.29
N ASP A 8 10.83 13.30 25.32
CA ASP A 8 11.07 11.86 25.30
C ASP A 8 10.12 11.21 24.31
N VAL A 9 10.69 10.67 23.24
CA VAL A 9 10.01 9.77 22.31
C VAL A 9 10.25 8.35 22.81
N ASP A 10 9.51 7.97 23.86
CA ASP A 10 9.36 6.56 24.27
C ASP A 10 7.92 6.12 23.98
N ASP A 11 7.65 5.77 22.72
CA ASP A 11 6.49 4.98 22.33
C ASP A 11 6.86 3.48 22.31
N LYS A 12 7.16 2.93 23.48
CA LYS A 12 7.04 1.50 23.72
C LYS A 12 5.60 1.23 24.11
N ALA A 13 4.78 0.86 23.13
CA ALA A 13 3.50 0.24 23.42
C ALA A 13 3.74 -1.15 24.00
N ASP A 14 3.64 -1.27 25.31
CA ASP A 14 3.46 -2.56 25.98
C ASP A 14 2.11 -3.13 25.55
N VAL A 15 2.16 -4.16 24.72
CA VAL A 15 1.00 -4.97 24.36
C VAL A 15 1.01 -6.22 25.23
N ASP A 16 0.51 -6.09 26.45
CA ASP A 16 -0.02 -7.21 27.22
C ASP A 16 -1.55 -7.19 27.08
N ASP A 17 -2.05 -7.86 26.05
CA ASP A 17 -3.47 -8.20 25.95
C ASP A 17 -3.62 -9.71 25.75
N LYS A 18 -3.82 -10.39 26.87
CA LYS A 18 -4.43 -11.71 26.87
C LYS A 18 -5.91 -11.53 26.61
N ALA A 19 -6.32 -11.69 25.35
CA ALA A 19 -7.72 -11.86 25.01
C ALA A 19 -8.07 -13.34 25.09
N ASP A 20 -8.93 -13.70 26.03
CA ASP A 20 -9.66 -14.99 26.08
C ASP A 20 -10.55 -15.08 24.82
N GLU A 21 -10.27 -16.02 23.94
CA GLU A 21 -11.14 -16.41 22.85
C GLU A 21 -12.36 -17.14 23.38
N ALA A 22 -13.50 -16.46 23.40
CA ALA A 22 -14.80 -17.10 23.46
C ALA A 22 -15.24 -17.47 22.05
N ALA A 23 -15.33 -18.76 21.77
CA ALA A 23 -15.80 -19.32 20.51
C ALA A 23 -17.25 -18.89 20.19
N ASP A 24 -17.45 -18.37 18.98
CA ASP A 24 -18.78 -18.08 18.40
C ASP A 24 -19.48 -19.40 18.02
N PRO A 25 -20.70 -19.71 18.56
CA PRO A 25 -21.39 -20.97 18.28
C PRO A 25 -22.14 -21.02 16.93
N ASN A 26 -21.99 -20.04 16.04
CA ASN A 26 -22.75 -19.96 14.78
C ASN A 26 -21.93 -20.02 13.49
N ALA A 27 -20.75 -20.61 13.49
CA ALA A 27 -20.03 -20.86 12.26
C ALA A 27 -20.61 -22.05 11.49
N PRO A 28 -20.95 -21.94 10.19
CA PRO A 28 -21.46 -23.06 9.44
C PRO A 28 -20.37 -24.10 9.16
N ALA A 29 -20.71 -25.37 9.47
CA ALA A 29 -19.84 -26.52 9.27
C ALA A 29 -19.54 -26.75 7.79
N LEU A 30 -18.26 -26.84 7.45
CA LEU A 30 -17.80 -27.35 6.16
C LEU A 30 -18.08 -28.86 6.07
N LEU A 31 -18.95 -29.23 5.15
CA LEU A 31 -19.20 -30.61 4.76
C LEU A 31 -17.99 -31.17 3.96
N THR A 32 -17.22 -32.03 4.59
CA THR A 32 -16.29 -32.92 3.90
C THR A 32 -17.04 -34.16 3.46
N SER A 33 -17.17 -34.37 2.15
CA SER A 33 -17.65 -35.64 1.61
C SER A 33 -16.46 -36.52 1.25
N PRO A 34 -16.42 -37.77 1.70
CA PRO A 34 -15.47 -38.75 1.20
C PRO A 34 -15.98 -39.36 -0.11
N LEU A 35 -15.16 -39.35 -1.15
CA LEU A 35 -15.40 -40.14 -2.34
C LEU A 35 -14.94 -41.56 -2.07
N GLU A 36 -15.92 -42.44 -1.93
CA GLU A 36 -15.73 -43.90 -1.93
C GLU A 36 -15.35 -44.41 -3.30
N ASN A 37 -14.31 -45.24 -3.33
CA ASN A 37 -13.91 -46.07 -4.45
C ASN A 37 -15.00 -47.13 -4.72
N ALA A 38 -15.62 -47.07 -5.90
CA ALA A 38 -16.40 -48.20 -6.42
C ALA A 38 -15.54 -48.91 -7.48
N ALA A 39 -15.05 -50.08 -7.14
CA ALA A 39 -14.52 -51.03 -8.08
C ALA A 39 -15.65 -51.62 -8.91
N LEU A 40 -15.54 -51.63 -10.23
CA LEU A 40 -16.35 -52.46 -11.12
C LEU A 40 -15.44 -53.50 -11.75
N GLU A 41 -15.66 -54.72 -11.29
CA GLU A 41 -15.17 -55.95 -11.96
C GLU A 41 -16.00 -56.29 -13.20
N GLY A 42 -15.33 -56.78 -14.22
CA GLY A 42 -15.83 -57.83 -15.08
C GLY A 42 -16.26 -57.47 -16.48
N SER A 43 -15.44 -57.81 -17.44
CA SER A 43 -15.70 -58.83 -18.46
C SER A 43 -14.84 -58.60 -19.70
N ASP A 44 -13.91 -59.56 -19.94
CA ASP A 44 -13.34 -59.82 -21.26
C ASP A 44 -14.43 -60.24 -22.24
N PRO A 45 -14.32 -59.92 -23.54
CA PRO A 45 -13.87 -60.95 -24.45
C PRO A 45 -12.86 -60.50 -25.51
N GLU A 46 -11.92 -61.40 -25.77
CA GLU A 46 -11.03 -61.41 -26.91
C GLU A 46 -11.70 -61.14 -28.24
N ALA A 47 -11.15 -60.25 -29.06
CA ALA A 47 -11.10 -60.42 -30.51
C ALA A 47 -9.96 -59.55 -31.04
N GLY A 48 -8.92 -60.22 -31.54
CA GLY A 48 -7.70 -59.62 -32.05
C GLY A 48 -7.91 -58.73 -33.29
N ILE A 49 -7.14 -57.64 -33.29
CA ILE A 49 -6.57 -57.04 -34.50
C ILE A 49 -5.11 -56.71 -34.19
N SER A 50 -4.21 -57.57 -34.66
CA SER A 50 -2.78 -57.31 -34.74
C SER A 50 -2.54 -56.24 -35.79
N ALA A 51 -2.47 -54.96 -35.39
CA ALA A 51 -1.96 -53.93 -36.24
C ALA A 51 -0.48 -53.82 -35.98
N LEU A 52 0.33 -54.17 -36.97
CA LEU A 52 1.78 -53.97 -37.00
C LEU A 52 2.12 -52.51 -36.60
N MET A 53 2.68 -52.34 -35.44
CA MET A 53 3.44 -51.14 -35.11
C MET A 53 4.76 -51.20 -35.86
N PRO A 54 5.21 -50.12 -36.54
CA PRO A 54 6.56 -50.10 -37.07
C PRO A 54 7.54 -50.01 -35.88
N GLU A 55 8.35 -51.07 -35.74
CA GLU A 55 9.55 -51.04 -34.87
C GLU A 55 10.46 -49.89 -35.32
N GLY A 56 10.69 -48.91 -34.40
CA GLY A 56 11.72 -47.93 -34.65
C GLY A 56 11.35 -46.46 -34.43
N ALA A 57 10.24 -46.13 -33.79
CA ALA A 57 10.10 -44.76 -33.25
C ALA A 57 11.01 -44.64 -32.02
N ALA A 58 12.15 -43.99 -32.18
CA ALA A 58 12.93 -43.53 -31.03
C ALA A 58 12.00 -42.79 -30.09
N PRO A 59 12.09 -43.02 -28.74
CA PRO A 59 11.25 -42.25 -27.81
C PRO A 59 11.44 -40.78 -28.13
N ALA A 60 10.32 -40.05 -28.29
CA ALA A 60 10.37 -38.63 -28.47
C ALA A 60 11.23 -38.06 -27.33
N VAL A 61 12.37 -37.47 -27.65
CA VAL A 61 13.21 -36.81 -26.66
C VAL A 61 12.34 -35.68 -26.11
N GLU A 62 11.81 -35.88 -24.91
CA GLU A 62 11.09 -34.80 -24.23
C GLU A 62 12.03 -33.61 -24.17
N ASN A 63 11.59 -32.47 -24.69
CA ASN A 63 12.35 -31.24 -24.60
C ASN A 63 12.41 -30.84 -23.12
N THR A 64 13.47 -31.23 -22.44
CA THR A 64 13.67 -30.96 -21.01
C THR A 64 14.11 -29.52 -20.73
N THR A 65 14.37 -28.72 -21.76
CA THR A 65 14.81 -27.34 -21.63
C THR A 65 13.72 -26.52 -20.91
N VAL A 66 14.10 -25.89 -19.80
CA VAL A 66 13.27 -25.00 -18.98
C VAL A 66 13.61 -23.55 -19.25
N ALA A 67 14.90 -23.26 -19.43
CA ALA A 67 15.36 -21.89 -19.66
C ALA A 67 16.51 -21.83 -20.67
N ASN A 68 16.57 -20.71 -21.38
CA ASN A 68 17.71 -20.30 -22.19
C ASN A 68 18.45 -19.15 -21.49
N VAL A 69 19.76 -19.09 -21.67
CA VAL A 69 20.58 -17.95 -21.24
C VAL A 69 21.02 -17.19 -22.47
N LEU A 70 20.72 -15.90 -22.50
CA LEU A 70 21.19 -14.96 -23.51
C LEU A 70 22.26 -14.07 -22.88
N ASP A 71 23.31 -13.74 -23.64
CA ASP A 71 24.27 -12.73 -23.22
C ASP A 71 23.64 -11.30 -23.26
N LYS A 72 24.42 -10.32 -22.86
CA LYS A 72 23.98 -8.90 -22.88
C LYS A 72 23.63 -8.36 -24.27
N ASP A 73 24.09 -9.01 -25.34
CA ASP A 73 23.86 -8.66 -26.72
C ASP A 73 22.68 -9.45 -27.34
N GLY A 74 22.02 -10.30 -26.52
CA GLY A 74 20.88 -11.13 -26.90
C GLY A 74 21.20 -12.44 -27.61
N ASN A 75 22.46 -12.85 -27.65
CA ASN A 75 22.85 -14.12 -28.26
C ASN A 75 22.66 -15.28 -27.29
N LEU A 76 22.18 -16.42 -27.80
CA LEU A 76 22.00 -17.64 -27.03
C LEU A 76 23.37 -18.21 -26.59
N VAL A 77 23.57 -18.30 -25.27
CA VAL A 77 24.78 -18.86 -24.67
C VAL A 77 24.59 -20.34 -24.31
N GLY A 78 23.40 -20.69 -23.83
CA GLY A 78 23.09 -22.07 -23.45
C GLY A 78 21.61 -22.29 -23.15
N SER A 79 21.25 -23.59 -23.10
CA SER A 79 19.88 -24.03 -22.76
C SER A 79 19.99 -25.00 -21.57
N TYR A 80 19.09 -24.83 -20.59
CA TYR A 80 19.18 -25.48 -19.29
C TYR A 80 17.87 -26.15 -18.90
N ASP A 81 17.98 -27.22 -18.12
CA ASP A 81 16.87 -28.02 -17.61
C ASP A 81 16.30 -27.52 -16.30
N SER A 82 16.90 -26.47 -15.72
CA SER A 82 16.38 -25.79 -14.53
C SER A 82 16.72 -24.30 -14.52
N ILE A 83 15.89 -23.52 -13.82
CA ILE A 83 16.11 -22.08 -13.61
C ILE A 83 17.35 -21.84 -12.76
N ASP A 84 17.55 -22.61 -11.69
CA ASP A 84 18.68 -22.44 -10.77
C ASP A 84 20.02 -22.60 -11.51
N LYS A 85 20.12 -23.58 -12.40
CA LYS A 85 21.30 -23.79 -13.22
C LYS A 85 21.49 -22.68 -14.25
N ALA A 86 20.43 -22.26 -14.90
CA ALA A 86 20.50 -21.13 -15.84
C ALA A 86 20.97 -19.84 -15.15
N ILE A 87 20.47 -19.54 -13.95
CA ILE A 87 20.92 -18.40 -13.13
C ILE A 87 22.39 -18.55 -12.75
N GLN A 88 22.82 -19.74 -12.33
CA GLN A 88 24.21 -20.00 -11.95
C GLN A 88 25.18 -19.74 -13.11
N GLU A 89 24.88 -20.24 -14.30
CA GLU A 89 25.74 -20.15 -15.49
C GLU A 89 25.66 -18.81 -16.24
N ALA A 90 24.62 -18.01 -15.96
CA ALA A 90 24.45 -16.70 -16.58
C ALA A 90 25.58 -15.73 -16.19
N ALA A 91 26.06 -14.94 -17.13
CA ALA A 91 27.02 -13.87 -16.88
C ALA A 91 26.33 -12.60 -16.30
N ASP A 92 27.11 -11.65 -15.80
CA ASP A 92 26.59 -10.36 -15.36
C ASP A 92 25.90 -9.62 -16.52
N GLY A 93 24.69 -9.15 -16.31
CA GLY A 93 23.86 -8.49 -17.31
C GLY A 93 23.17 -9.41 -18.31
N ALA A 94 23.25 -10.74 -18.11
CA ALA A 94 22.58 -11.72 -18.97
C ALA A 94 21.06 -11.75 -18.74
N THR A 95 20.36 -12.35 -19.73
CA THR A 95 18.93 -12.65 -19.64
C THR A 95 18.69 -14.15 -19.54
N VAL A 96 17.98 -14.59 -18.51
CA VAL A 96 17.48 -15.97 -18.35
C VAL A 96 16.04 -15.99 -18.87
N GLN A 97 15.85 -16.61 -20.05
CA GLN A 97 14.51 -16.75 -20.64
C GLN A 97 13.82 -18.01 -20.13
N VAL A 98 12.69 -17.85 -19.47
CA VAL A 98 11.83 -18.95 -19.05
C VAL A 98 10.91 -19.33 -20.20
N ILE A 99 11.10 -20.54 -20.75
CA ILE A 99 10.41 -21.03 -21.95
C ILE A 99 9.30 -22.06 -21.65
N LYS A 100 9.26 -22.60 -20.44
CA LYS A 100 8.15 -23.45 -19.97
C LYS A 100 7.03 -22.59 -19.43
N ALA A 101 5.79 -23.03 -19.63
CA ALA A 101 4.60 -22.36 -19.09
C ALA A 101 4.65 -22.25 -17.55
N GLU A 102 5.26 -23.22 -16.88
CA GLU A 102 5.55 -23.20 -15.45
C GLU A 102 6.95 -23.72 -15.19
N ALA A 103 7.69 -23.04 -14.32
CA ALA A 103 9.03 -23.37 -13.88
C ALA A 103 9.17 -23.12 -12.38
N THR A 104 10.12 -23.81 -11.73
CA THR A 104 10.40 -23.63 -10.30
C THR A 104 11.84 -23.20 -10.05
N THR A 105 12.06 -22.56 -8.88
CA THR A 105 13.39 -22.21 -8.36
C THR A 105 13.45 -22.49 -6.87
N LYS A 106 14.64 -22.88 -6.38
CA LYS A 106 14.89 -23.03 -4.93
C LYS A 106 15.09 -21.72 -4.20
N GLY A 107 15.26 -20.63 -4.93
CA GLY A 107 15.49 -19.27 -4.44
C GLY A 107 16.59 -18.57 -5.23
N ILE A 108 16.62 -17.25 -5.14
CA ILE A 108 17.54 -16.41 -5.92
C ILE A 108 18.46 -15.64 -4.97
N ASN A 109 19.77 -15.91 -5.05
CA ASN A 109 20.82 -15.13 -4.40
C ASN A 109 21.77 -14.59 -5.47
N LEU A 110 21.69 -13.28 -5.75
CA LEU A 110 22.44 -12.69 -6.86
C LEU A 110 23.76 -12.07 -6.41
N ASP A 111 24.82 -12.51 -7.07
CA ASP A 111 26.15 -11.89 -7.11
C ASP A 111 26.39 -11.09 -8.41
N LYS A 112 25.39 -11.02 -9.29
CA LYS A 112 25.41 -10.41 -10.63
C LYS A 112 24.06 -9.74 -10.93
N ASN A 113 24.04 -8.85 -11.93
CA ASN A 113 22.80 -8.26 -12.44
C ASN A 113 22.16 -9.22 -13.43
N LEU A 114 20.85 -9.44 -13.34
CA LEU A 114 20.13 -10.35 -14.23
C LEU A 114 18.76 -9.81 -14.63
N THR A 115 18.33 -10.22 -15.82
CA THR A 115 16.92 -10.20 -16.23
C THR A 115 16.42 -11.65 -16.31
N ILE A 116 15.27 -11.93 -15.69
CA ILE A 116 14.54 -13.19 -15.89
C ILE A 116 13.30 -12.84 -16.69
N GLU A 117 13.24 -13.31 -17.93
CA GLU A 117 12.21 -12.96 -18.90
C GLU A 117 11.35 -14.16 -19.26
N GLY A 118 10.05 -14.02 -19.16
CA GLY A 118 9.10 -15.01 -19.64
C GLY A 118 8.92 -14.96 -21.14
N VAL A 119 9.06 -16.11 -21.82
CA VAL A 119 8.67 -16.25 -23.21
C VAL A 119 7.23 -16.72 -23.26
N ALA A 120 6.33 -15.79 -23.59
CA ALA A 120 4.89 -16.07 -23.63
C ALA A 120 4.56 -17.16 -24.65
N SER A 121 3.68 -18.08 -24.27
CA SER A 121 3.15 -19.10 -25.17
C SER A 121 1.77 -18.70 -25.68
N THR A 122 1.57 -18.78 -27.00
CA THR A 122 0.27 -18.54 -27.61
C THR A 122 -0.40 -19.88 -27.93
N THR A 123 -1.53 -20.13 -27.30
CA THR A 123 -2.39 -21.30 -27.61
C THR A 123 -3.57 -20.86 -28.43
N LYS A 124 -3.93 -21.66 -29.44
CA LYS A 124 -5.11 -21.46 -30.28
C LYS A 124 -6.14 -22.51 -29.88
N LYS A 125 -7.31 -22.08 -29.43
CA LYS A 125 -8.46 -22.97 -29.15
C LYS A 125 -9.64 -22.52 -29.96
N GLN A 126 -10.48 -23.45 -30.40
CA GLN A 126 -11.78 -23.11 -30.96
C GLN A 126 -12.78 -22.92 -29.82
N ASP A 127 -13.55 -21.84 -29.88
CA ASP A 127 -14.73 -21.66 -29.01
C ASP A 127 -15.89 -22.55 -29.42
N ALA A 128 -17.01 -22.46 -28.70
CA ALA A 128 -18.23 -23.27 -28.99
C ALA A 128 -18.87 -22.91 -30.33
N GLU A 129 -18.58 -21.73 -30.88
CA GLU A 129 -19.08 -21.22 -32.16
C GLU A 129 -18.12 -21.55 -33.33
N GLY A 130 -16.95 -22.19 -33.04
CA GLY A 130 -15.96 -22.59 -34.05
C GLY A 130 -14.95 -21.49 -34.41
N ASN A 131 -14.95 -20.35 -33.72
CA ASN A 131 -13.93 -19.28 -33.91
C ASN A 131 -12.62 -19.67 -33.26
N VAL A 132 -11.50 -19.32 -33.88
CA VAL A 132 -10.17 -19.50 -33.27
C VAL A 132 -9.90 -18.38 -32.25
N VAL A 133 -9.85 -18.77 -30.99
CA VAL A 133 -9.43 -17.86 -29.91
C VAL A 133 -7.96 -18.12 -29.61
N GLU A 134 -7.14 -17.07 -29.76
CA GLU A 134 -5.74 -17.09 -29.37
C GLU A 134 -5.59 -16.57 -27.94
N THR A 135 -5.03 -17.39 -27.06
CA THR A 135 -4.71 -16.99 -25.68
C THR A 135 -3.19 -16.97 -25.50
N THR A 136 -2.67 -15.81 -25.15
CA THR A 136 -1.26 -15.66 -24.80
C THR A 136 -1.10 -15.65 -23.28
N GLU A 137 -0.35 -16.59 -22.76
CA GLU A 137 -0.14 -16.73 -21.33
C GLU A 137 1.32 -16.42 -20.98
N LYS A 138 1.51 -15.61 -19.93
CA LYS A 138 2.83 -15.35 -19.34
C LYS A 138 3.32 -16.58 -18.62
N PRO A 139 4.59 -17.01 -18.78
CA PRO A 139 5.17 -18.09 -17.98
C PRO A 139 5.11 -17.75 -16.49
N LYS A 140 5.03 -18.81 -15.67
CA LYS A 140 4.98 -18.72 -14.22
C LYS A 140 6.25 -19.28 -13.60
N LEU A 141 6.91 -18.50 -12.74
CA LEU A 141 8.03 -18.91 -11.90
C LEU A 141 7.57 -19.04 -10.46
N ILE A 142 7.71 -20.24 -9.89
CA ILE A 142 7.32 -20.57 -8.52
C ILE A 142 8.57 -20.76 -7.67
N PHE A 143 8.62 -20.06 -6.54
CA PHE A 143 9.64 -20.26 -5.52
C PHE A 143 9.22 -21.39 -4.57
N GLU A 144 10.09 -22.36 -4.34
CA GLU A 144 9.78 -23.59 -3.57
C GLU A 144 10.38 -23.60 -2.16
N ASP A 145 11.50 -22.96 -1.91
CA ASP A 145 12.23 -23.08 -0.64
C ASP A 145 12.59 -21.73 -0.04
N LYS A 146 13.27 -20.90 -0.80
CA LYS A 146 13.77 -19.60 -0.36
C LYS A 146 13.33 -18.49 -1.31
N GLY A 147 13.33 -17.25 -0.81
CA GLY A 147 12.95 -16.08 -1.59
C GLY A 147 14.11 -15.48 -2.40
N ILE A 148 14.27 -14.16 -2.31
CA ILE A 148 15.21 -13.39 -3.13
C ILE A 148 16.15 -12.61 -2.23
N ALA A 149 17.46 -12.69 -2.52
CA ALA A 149 18.47 -11.85 -1.90
C ALA A 149 19.26 -11.07 -2.97
N LEU A 150 19.27 -9.74 -2.84
CA LEU A 150 19.99 -8.83 -3.70
C LEU A 150 21.00 -8.03 -2.86
N TRP A 151 22.26 -8.01 -3.29
CA TRP A 151 23.32 -7.28 -2.62
C TRP A 151 24.11 -6.46 -3.64
N SER A 152 23.84 -5.16 -3.72
CA SER A 152 24.38 -4.25 -4.74
C SER A 152 24.13 -4.74 -6.17
N LYS A 153 22.97 -5.36 -6.40
CA LYS A 153 22.61 -5.97 -7.68
C LYS A 153 21.21 -5.59 -8.13
N SER A 154 21.00 -5.69 -9.42
CA SER A 154 19.70 -5.48 -10.05
C SER A 154 19.13 -6.79 -10.55
N LEU A 155 17.87 -7.04 -10.22
CA LEU A 155 17.05 -8.13 -10.74
C LEU A 155 15.83 -7.53 -11.43
N THR A 156 15.64 -7.91 -12.69
CA THR A 156 14.41 -7.60 -13.43
C THR A 156 13.65 -8.88 -13.72
N PHE A 157 12.37 -8.93 -13.31
CA PHE A 157 11.41 -9.89 -13.84
C PHE A 157 10.63 -9.23 -14.95
N LYS A 158 10.55 -9.88 -16.11
CA LYS A 158 9.92 -9.32 -17.29
C LYS A 158 8.98 -10.30 -17.96
N ASN A 159 7.79 -9.83 -18.36
CA ASN A 159 6.80 -10.60 -19.12
C ASN A 159 6.39 -11.93 -18.48
N MET A 160 6.19 -12.02 -17.17
CA MET A 160 5.96 -13.29 -16.48
C MET A 160 5.06 -13.15 -15.24
N GLN A 161 4.72 -14.28 -14.65
CA GLN A 161 4.15 -14.38 -13.31
C GLN A 161 5.22 -14.89 -12.35
N VAL A 162 5.29 -14.33 -11.15
CA VAL A 162 6.24 -14.72 -10.10
C VAL A 162 5.48 -14.99 -8.80
N VAL A 163 5.67 -16.16 -8.21
CA VAL A 163 4.91 -16.62 -7.05
C VAL A 163 5.82 -17.04 -5.91
N LEU A 164 5.69 -16.34 -4.77
CA LEU A 164 6.40 -16.66 -3.52
C LEU A 164 5.35 -16.89 -2.42
N ASN A 165 4.79 -18.10 -2.34
CA ASN A 165 3.81 -18.46 -1.34
C ASN A 165 4.46 -19.20 -0.17
N ASN A 166 4.19 -18.76 1.06
CA ASN A 166 4.74 -19.36 2.29
C ASN A 166 6.28 -19.36 2.39
N ILE A 167 6.92 -18.50 1.63
CA ILE A 167 8.37 -18.32 1.68
C ILE A 167 8.69 -17.29 2.77
N GLY A 168 9.33 -17.76 3.84
CA GLY A 168 9.65 -16.91 5.00
C GLY A 168 11.15 -16.66 5.19
N THR A 169 11.98 -17.12 4.26
CA THR A 169 13.44 -16.99 4.36
C THR A 169 14.07 -16.61 3.02
N THR A 170 15.17 -15.84 3.08
CA THR A 170 16.01 -15.58 1.90
C THR A 170 17.10 -16.65 1.77
N PRO A 171 17.71 -16.83 0.59
CA PRO A 171 18.88 -17.70 0.42
C PRO A 171 20.17 -17.13 1.03
N TYR A 172 20.09 -15.93 1.63
CA TYR A 172 21.21 -15.30 2.31
C TYR A 172 21.54 -16.03 3.64
N THR A 173 22.37 -15.52 4.49
CA THR A 173 22.83 -16.21 5.71
C THR A 173 21.71 -16.51 6.71
N ALA A 174 21.96 -17.38 7.69
CA ALA A 174 21.03 -17.71 8.77
C ALA A 174 20.59 -16.49 9.61
N GLU A 175 21.33 -15.37 9.55
CA GLU A 175 20.98 -14.13 10.24
C GLU A 175 19.82 -13.36 9.57
N TRP A 176 19.51 -13.66 8.30
CA TRP A 176 18.50 -12.97 7.49
C TRP A 176 17.32 -13.88 7.13
N ASN A 177 16.88 -14.69 8.07
CA ASN A 177 15.83 -15.69 7.86
C ASN A 177 14.41 -15.21 8.22
N TRP A 178 14.22 -13.90 8.33
CA TRP A 178 12.95 -13.28 8.74
C TRP A 178 12.37 -12.34 7.66
N MET A 179 12.72 -12.58 6.39
CA MET A 179 12.19 -11.86 5.25
C MET A 179 12.09 -12.75 4.00
N THR A 180 11.13 -12.48 3.15
CA THR A 180 10.95 -13.21 1.87
C THR A 180 11.87 -12.63 0.79
N VAL A 181 11.96 -11.32 0.70
CA VAL A 181 12.84 -10.60 -0.23
C VAL A 181 13.72 -9.64 0.56
N CYS A 182 15.03 -9.70 0.32
CA CYS A 182 15.99 -8.75 0.86
C CYS A 182 16.66 -7.99 -0.28
N ALA A 183 16.57 -6.67 -0.26
CA ALA A 183 17.33 -5.77 -1.11
C ALA A 183 18.27 -4.94 -0.23
N SER A 184 19.54 -4.87 -0.58
CA SER A 184 20.57 -4.24 0.25
C SER A 184 21.64 -3.56 -0.58
N LYS A 185 22.17 -2.46 -0.08
CA LYS A 185 23.32 -1.73 -0.65
C LYS A 185 23.12 -1.31 -2.12
N ASP A 186 22.16 -0.46 -2.38
CA ASP A 186 21.86 0.09 -3.70
C ASP A 186 21.34 -0.95 -4.72
N SER A 187 20.62 -1.95 -4.23
CA SER A 187 19.98 -2.96 -5.06
C SER A 187 18.74 -2.42 -5.75
N THR A 188 18.39 -3.05 -6.88
CA THR A 188 17.15 -2.70 -7.61
C THR A 188 16.36 -3.98 -7.95
N LEU A 189 15.11 -4.02 -7.52
CA LEU A 189 14.14 -5.01 -7.99
C LEU A 189 13.17 -4.32 -8.96
N THR A 190 13.07 -4.86 -10.18
CA THR A 190 12.16 -4.33 -11.20
C THR A 190 11.18 -5.40 -11.65
N LEU A 191 9.90 -5.04 -11.68
CA LEU A 191 8.83 -5.77 -12.32
C LEU A 191 8.44 -5.01 -13.59
N ASP A 192 8.60 -5.65 -14.75
CA ASP A 192 8.32 -5.07 -16.07
C ASP A 192 7.30 -5.97 -16.78
N ASN A 193 6.08 -5.49 -16.94
CA ASN A 193 4.95 -6.29 -17.44
C ASN A 193 4.84 -7.65 -16.71
N THR A 194 4.99 -7.64 -15.38
CA THR A 194 5.11 -8.85 -14.52
C THR A 194 4.10 -8.81 -13.39
N ASP A 195 3.45 -9.95 -13.14
CA ASP A 195 2.54 -10.14 -12.02
C ASP A 195 3.27 -10.90 -10.92
N MET A 196 3.58 -10.25 -9.79
CA MET A 196 4.29 -10.86 -8.67
C MET A 196 3.39 -10.95 -7.44
N THR A 197 3.34 -12.13 -6.83
CA THR A 197 2.60 -12.38 -5.60
C THR A 197 3.52 -12.90 -4.51
N LEU A 198 3.50 -12.23 -3.35
CA LEU A 198 4.08 -12.69 -2.10
C LEU A 198 2.93 -12.96 -1.12
N ASP A 199 2.76 -14.23 -0.73
CA ASP A 199 1.74 -14.62 0.25
C ASP A 199 2.40 -15.20 1.50
N GLY A 200 2.27 -14.48 2.61
CA GLY A 200 2.83 -14.85 3.92
C GLY A 200 1.98 -15.83 4.72
N THR A 201 0.89 -16.38 4.15
CA THR A 201 0.07 -17.39 4.83
C THR A 201 0.93 -18.56 5.28
N GLY A 202 0.98 -18.84 6.60
CA GLY A 202 1.80 -19.94 7.13
C GLY A 202 3.28 -19.61 7.38
N THR A 203 3.77 -18.41 7.04
CA THR A 203 5.11 -17.98 7.45
C THR A 203 5.18 -17.72 8.96
N ALA A 204 6.38 -17.71 9.52
CA ALA A 204 6.58 -17.36 10.92
C ALA A 204 6.12 -15.91 11.20
N SER A 205 5.76 -15.63 12.46
CA SER A 205 5.16 -14.34 12.85
C SER A 205 6.11 -13.14 12.75
N ASN A 206 7.40 -13.38 12.62
CA ASN A 206 8.43 -12.35 12.50
C ASN A 206 8.89 -12.09 11.06
N VAL A 207 8.22 -12.66 10.06
CA VAL A 207 8.64 -12.57 8.66
C VAL A 207 8.04 -11.33 7.98
N HIS A 208 8.89 -10.49 7.40
CA HIS A 208 8.55 -9.37 6.52
C HIS A 208 8.54 -9.83 5.05
N ALA A 209 7.73 -9.17 4.22
CA ALA A 209 7.69 -9.56 2.82
C ALA A 209 8.92 -9.03 2.05
N ILE A 210 9.12 -7.73 1.99
CA ILE A 210 10.28 -7.10 1.35
C ILE A 210 10.99 -6.19 2.34
N TYR A 211 12.28 -6.37 2.49
CA TYR A 211 13.13 -5.65 3.41
C TYR A 211 14.27 -4.93 2.69
N PHE A 212 14.44 -3.65 3.01
CA PHE A 212 15.41 -2.77 2.39
C PHE A 212 16.44 -2.27 3.41
N THR A 213 17.72 -2.19 3.04
CA THR A 213 18.79 -1.75 3.96
C THR A 213 19.78 -0.71 3.39
N GLY A 214 19.52 -0.14 2.22
CA GLY A 214 20.39 0.83 1.56
C GLY A 214 19.60 1.82 0.71
N ASN A 215 20.16 2.42 -0.32
CA ASN A 215 19.43 3.23 -1.30
C ASN A 215 18.78 2.31 -2.36
N ASP A 216 18.00 1.35 -1.90
CA ASP A 216 17.44 0.33 -2.76
C ASP A 216 16.22 0.87 -3.53
N LYS A 217 15.86 0.20 -4.62
CA LYS A 217 14.74 0.59 -5.47
C LYS A 217 13.83 -0.59 -5.77
N LEU A 218 12.54 -0.31 -5.71
CA LEU A 218 11.49 -1.20 -6.21
C LEU A 218 10.77 -0.48 -7.36
N ASN A 219 10.88 -0.99 -8.57
CA ASN A 219 10.17 -0.48 -9.73
C ASN A 219 9.08 -1.46 -10.15
N ILE A 220 7.86 -0.98 -10.25
CA ILE A 220 6.68 -1.71 -10.71
C ILE A 220 6.17 -0.94 -11.92
N GLN A 221 6.40 -1.45 -13.13
CA GLN A 221 6.22 -0.67 -14.35
C GLN A 221 5.58 -1.47 -15.50
N ASN A 222 5.03 -0.74 -16.47
CA ASN A 222 4.51 -1.28 -17.72
C ASN A 222 3.41 -2.33 -17.52
N GLY A 223 2.38 -1.97 -16.73
CA GLY A 223 1.25 -2.85 -16.45
C GLY A 223 1.56 -4.00 -15.49
N SER A 224 2.62 -3.87 -14.67
CA SER A 224 2.97 -4.87 -13.66
C SER A 224 2.05 -4.79 -12.44
N ASN A 225 1.84 -5.94 -11.79
CA ASN A 225 1.08 -6.02 -10.56
C ASN A 225 1.92 -6.67 -9.46
N LEU A 226 2.13 -5.97 -8.36
CA LEU A 226 2.71 -6.54 -7.14
C LEU A 226 1.62 -6.70 -6.08
N THR A 227 1.42 -7.92 -5.61
CA THR A 227 0.54 -8.21 -4.47
C THR A 227 1.35 -8.79 -3.32
N ILE A 228 1.25 -8.16 -2.15
CA ILE A 228 1.84 -8.64 -0.89
C ILE A 228 0.72 -8.81 0.11
N GLN A 229 0.56 -10.02 0.62
CA GLN A 229 -0.57 -10.31 1.50
C GLN A 229 -0.25 -11.28 2.64
N ASN A 230 -1.05 -11.18 3.72
CA ASN A 230 -1.10 -12.14 4.83
C ASN A 230 0.21 -12.24 5.66
N TYR A 231 1.09 -11.25 5.59
CA TYR A 231 2.27 -11.21 6.47
C TYR A 231 1.88 -10.66 7.85
N LYS A 232 2.34 -11.33 8.90
CA LYS A 232 2.18 -10.84 10.28
C LYS A 232 3.15 -9.72 10.65
N GLN A 233 4.07 -9.38 9.74
CA GLN A 233 4.92 -8.22 9.74
C GLN A 233 4.63 -7.35 8.51
N ASP A 234 5.51 -6.41 8.20
CA ASP A 234 5.28 -5.39 7.20
C ASP A 234 5.42 -5.91 5.78
N ALA A 235 4.63 -5.34 4.88
CA ALA A 235 4.76 -5.61 3.46
C ALA A 235 6.07 -5.04 2.91
N LEU A 236 6.34 -3.76 3.17
CA LEU A 236 7.60 -3.12 2.87
C LEU A 236 8.18 -2.53 4.16
N GLU A 237 9.37 -2.95 4.52
CA GLU A 237 10.08 -2.43 5.70
C GLU A 237 11.45 -1.90 5.34
N TRP A 238 11.82 -0.85 6.05
CA TRP A 238 13.13 -0.26 6.00
C TRP A 238 13.76 -0.16 7.39
N ASP A 239 14.99 -0.63 7.50
CA ASP A 239 15.79 -0.51 8.70
C ASP A 239 17.00 0.42 8.47
N GLY A 240 16.77 1.68 8.78
CA GLY A 240 17.75 2.71 9.04
C GLY A 240 18.98 2.84 8.13
N GLY A 241 19.07 3.91 7.38
CA GLY A 241 20.24 4.38 6.65
C GLY A 241 19.99 5.80 6.16
N ASP A 242 21.01 6.53 5.74
CA ASP A 242 20.95 7.94 5.35
C ASP A 242 20.32 8.20 3.97
N GLY A 243 19.60 7.23 3.38
CA GLY A 243 18.99 7.35 2.05
C GLY A 243 17.50 6.98 2.05
N GLY A 244 16.70 7.73 1.30
CA GLY A 244 15.31 7.36 1.02
C GLY A 244 15.22 6.21 0.02
N TYR A 245 14.35 5.25 0.29
CA TYR A 245 14.06 4.14 -0.65
C TYR A 245 13.03 4.57 -1.64
N ASN A 246 13.27 4.21 -2.89
CA ASN A 246 12.37 4.58 -3.97
C ASN A 246 11.47 3.39 -4.30
N VAL A 247 10.17 3.61 -4.17
CA VAL A 247 9.14 2.71 -4.69
C VAL A 247 8.43 3.44 -5.82
N ASN A 248 8.63 2.98 -7.04
CA ASN A 248 8.06 3.58 -8.23
C ASN A 248 7.00 2.65 -8.82
N ILE A 249 5.75 3.13 -8.91
CA ILE A 249 4.60 2.42 -9.47
C ILE A 249 4.15 3.26 -10.65
N THR A 250 4.41 2.78 -11.88
CA THR A 250 4.31 3.62 -13.07
C THR A 250 3.69 2.89 -14.26
N ASN A 251 3.14 3.67 -15.20
CA ASN A 251 2.68 3.17 -16.50
C ASN A 251 1.63 2.05 -16.39
N GLY A 252 0.49 2.35 -15.79
CA GLY A 252 -0.64 1.42 -15.68
C GLY A 252 -0.41 0.26 -14.71
N SER A 253 0.54 0.39 -13.80
CA SER A 253 0.91 -0.68 -12.86
C SER A 253 0.14 -0.60 -11.53
N SER A 254 0.22 -1.66 -10.73
CA SER A 254 -0.40 -1.67 -9.41
C SER A 254 0.48 -2.27 -8.32
N TYR A 255 0.36 -1.72 -7.10
CA TYR A 255 0.83 -2.34 -5.88
C TYR A 255 -0.32 -2.50 -4.90
N THR A 256 -0.52 -3.71 -4.39
CA THR A 256 -1.50 -4.03 -3.35
C THR A 256 -0.84 -4.66 -2.15
N SER A 257 -1.02 -4.04 -0.97
CA SER A 257 -0.71 -4.60 0.35
C SER A 257 -2.03 -4.92 1.06
N ASP A 258 -2.31 -6.18 1.34
CA ASP A 258 -3.58 -6.64 1.94
C ASP A 258 -3.33 -7.57 3.13
N HIS A 259 -3.97 -7.31 4.29
CA HIS A 259 -3.86 -8.11 5.51
C HIS A 259 -2.42 -8.30 6.02
N ASN A 260 -1.58 -7.28 5.92
CA ASN A 260 -0.25 -7.27 6.53
C ASN A 260 -0.27 -6.48 7.86
N ARG A 261 0.83 -6.48 8.65
CA ARG A 261 0.94 -5.60 9.81
C ARG A 261 0.87 -4.14 9.37
N SER A 262 1.72 -3.73 8.45
CA SER A 262 1.70 -2.41 7.82
C SER A 262 2.02 -2.51 6.33
N GLY A 263 1.58 -1.52 5.54
CA GLY A 263 1.92 -1.45 4.12
C GLY A 263 3.33 -0.96 3.89
N PHE A 264 3.70 0.13 4.60
CA PHE A 264 5.02 0.76 4.55
C PHE A 264 5.48 1.09 5.97
N THR A 265 6.63 0.58 6.39
CA THR A 265 7.27 0.92 7.66
C THR A 265 8.66 1.48 7.39
N GLY A 266 8.86 2.75 7.77
CA GLY A 266 10.07 3.52 7.49
C GLY A 266 9.87 4.63 6.46
N THR A 267 10.94 5.36 6.13
CA THR A 267 10.88 6.53 5.25
C THR A 267 11.11 6.13 3.79
N PHE A 268 10.04 5.85 3.06
CA PHE A 268 10.08 5.62 1.62
C PHE A 268 9.82 6.91 0.84
N VAL A 269 10.34 6.99 -0.37
CA VAL A 269 9.91 7.91 -1.40
C VAL A 269 9.06 7.12 -2.39
N VAL A 270 7.75 7.30 -2.34
CA VAL A 270 6.77 6.53 -3.13
C VAL A 270 6.25 7.41 -4.24
N THR A 271 6.50 7.02 -5.48
CA THR A 271 5.91 7.64 -6.68
C THR A 271 4.81 6.74 -7.22
N VAL A 272 3.62 7.30 -7.41
CA VAL A 272 2.50 6.63 -8.09
C VAL A 272 2.14 7.51 -9.28
N ASP A 273 2.40 7.02 -10.50
CA ASP A 273 2.31 7.79 -11.74
C ASP A 273 1.52 6.98 -12.78
N ASP A 274 0.35 7.48 -13.19
CA ASP A 274 -0.59 6.75 -14.07
C ASP A 274 -0.82 5.30 -13.58
N SER A 275 -1.12 5.13 -12.26
CA SER A 275 -1.02 3.82 -11.62
C SER A 275 -1.92 3.68 -10.39
N THR A 276 -1.94 2.48 -9.80
CA THR A 276 -2.78 2.16 -8.65
C THR A 276 -1.96 1.73 -7.43
N LEU A 277 -2.26 2.29 -6.26
CA LEU A 277 -1.72 1.86 -4.98
C LEU A 277 -2.86 1.52 -4.01
N ASN A 278 -2.90 0.28 -3.52
CA ASN A 278 -3.82 -0.16 -2.48
C ASN A 278 -3.07 -0.64 -1.26
N VAL A 279 -3.36 -0.05 -0.10
CA VAL A 279 -2.89 -0.52 1.21
C VAL A 279 -4.10 -0.69 2.11
N ILE A 280 -4.52 -1.91 2.28
CA ILE A 280 -5.81 -2.21 2.90
C ILE A 280 -5.69 -3.28 3.98
N LYS A 281 -6.56 -3.15 4.99
CA LYS A 281 -6.73 -4.14 6.07
C LYS A 281 -5.43 -4.48 6.81
N SER A 282 -4.49 -3.54 6.88
CA SER A 282 -3.34 -3.68 7.76
C SER A 282 -3.79 -3.72 9.21
N THR A 283 -3.19 -4.57 10.04
CA THR A 283 -3.49 -4.59 11.48
C THR A 283 -2.95 -3.36 12.20
N GLY A 284 -1.88 -2.76 11.69
CA GLY A 284 -1.30 -1.47 12.10
C GLY A 284 -1.55 -0.36 11.08
N ASN A 285 -0.51 0.39 10.74
CA ASN A 285 -0.62 1.54 9.82
C ASN A 285 -0.64 1.11 8.35
N GLY A 286 -1.36 1.85 7.51
CA GLY A 286 -1.20 1.73 6.07
C GLY A 286 0.19 2.18 5.64
N SER A 287 0.63 3.37 6.10
CA SER A 287 2.01 3.83 5.96
C SER A 287 2.50 4.54 7.22
N ASN A 288 3.82 4.65 7.37
CA ASN A 288 4.44 5.32 8.51
C ASN A 288 5.62 6.18 8.04
N GLY A 289 5.39 7.50 7.90
CA GLY A 289 6.43 8.49 7.67
C GLY A 289 7.00 8.62 6.26
N SER A 290 6.47 7.89 5.27
CA SER A 290 6.93 7.93 3.88
C SER A 290 6.59 9.26 3.19
N HIS A 291 7.30 9.58 2.09
CA HIS A 291 6.96 10.68 1.20
C HIS A 291 6.19 10.15 0.00
N PHE A 292 5.08 10.78 -0.36
CA PHE A 292 4.24 10.35 -1.50
C PHE A 292 4.17 11.44 -2.57
N ASP A 293 4.43 11.04 -3.82
CA ASP A 293 4.19 11.82 -5.04
C ASP A 293 3.21 11.03 -5.92
N ILE A 294 1.94 11.45 -5.90
CA ILE A 294 0.80 10.79 -6.55
C ILE A 294 0.33 11.70 -7.68
N LYS A 295 0.36 11.21 -8.93
CA LYS A 295 0.09 12.07 -10.08
C LYS A 295 -0.45 11.32 -11.29
N ASN A 296 -0.92 12.08 -12.30
CA ASN A 296 -1.30 11.60 -13.62
C ASN A 296 -2.36 10.49 -13.56
N ASP A 297 -3.60 10.83 -13.19
CA ASP A 297 -4.74 9.91 -13.13
C ASP A 297 -4.56 8.71 -12.16
N SER A 298 -3.64 8.81 -11.21
CA SER A 298 -3.39 7.73 -10.27
C SER A 298 -4.53 7.53 -9.27
N THR A 299 -4.74 6.28 -8.88
CA THR A 299 -5.72 5.90 -7.85
C THR A 299 -5.03 5.31 -6.64
N VAL A 300 -5.23 5.92 -5.47
CA VAL A 300 -4.59 5.51 -4.22
C VAL A 300 -5.62 5.26 -3.13
N ASN A 301 -5.50 4.10 -2.46
CA ASN A 301 -6.42 3.69 -1.42
C ASN A 301 -5.68 3.19 -0.17
N PHE A 302 -5.88 3.89 0.95
CA PHE A 302 -5.41 3.51 2.29
C PHE A 302 -6.61 3.28 3.21
N SER A 303 -7.25 2.12 3.16
CA SER A 303 -8.52 1.91 3.86
C SER A 303 -8.55 0.66 4.74
N ASN A 304 -9.37 0.74 5.78
CA ASN A 304 -9.59 -0.37 6.74
C ASN A 304 -8.32 -0.78 7.50
N ASN A 305 -7.38 0.15 7.72
CA ASN A 305 -6.17 -0.13 8.48
C ASN A 305 -6.42 0.11 9.98
N GLY A 306 -5.82 -0.72 10.84
CA GLY A 306 -6.01 -0.64 12.29
C GLY A 306 -5.38 0.60 12.94
N GLY A 307 -4.40 1.21 12.29
CA GLY A 307 -3.74 2.46 12.67
C GLY A 307 -4.10 3.62 11.74
N HIS A 308 -3.08 4.41 11.36
CA HIS A 308 -3.21 5.46 10.36
C HIS A 308 -3.46 4.87 8.96
N GLY A 309 -4.29 5.52 8.16
CA GLY A 309 -4.39 5.19 6.74
C GLY A 309 -3.10 5.61 6.03
N LEU A 310 -3.01 6.85 5.59
CA LEU A 310 -1.83 7.42 4.97
C LEU A 310 -1.11 8.33 5.98
N SER A 311 0.07 7.90 6.44
CA SER A 311 0.98 8.71 7.24
C SER A 311 2.19 9.10 6.42
N ALA A 312 2.35 10.41 6.17
CA ALA A 312 3.35 10.94 5.27
C ALA A 312 4.28 11.96 5.93
N GLY A 313 5.55 12.00 5.50
CA GLY A 313 6.45 13.12 5.70
C GLY A 313 6.03 14.30 4.82
N ASN A 314 6.13 14.14 3.49
CA ASN A 314 5.53 15.06 2.51
C ASN A 314 4.47 14.30 1.68
N LEU A 315 3.47 15.05 1.20
CA LEU A 315 2.36 14.49 0.43
C LEU A 315 2.03 15.40 -0.75
N ASN A 316 2.31 14.95 -1.96
CA ASN A 316 1.86 15.60 -3.17
C ASN A 316 0.82 14.74 -3.88
N ILE A 317 -0.35 15.32 -4.17
CA ILE A 317 -1.44 14.68 -4.92
C ILE A 317 -1.80 15.64 -6.05
N GLU A 318 -1.55 15.27 -7.28
CA GLU A 318 -1.84 16.06 -8.47
C GLU A 318 -2.58 15.20 -9.49
N ASP A 319 -3.68 15.73 -10.03
CA ASP A 319 -4.48 15.07 -11.08
C ASP A 319 -4.78 13.59 -10.75
N SER A 320 -5.29 13.34 -9.53
CA SER A 320 -5.40 11.96 -9.00
C SER A 320 -6.55 11.79 -8.01
N THR A 321 -6.84 10.53 -7.69
CA THR A 321 -7.86 10.16 -6.70
C THR A 321 -7.25 9.44 -5.51
N VAL A 322 -7.52 9.95 -4.29
CA VAL A 322 -7.04 9.34 -3.04
C VAL A 322 -8.21 9.05 -2.10
N THR A 323 -8.22 7.85 -1.54
CA THR A 323 -9.22 7.39 -0.58
C THR A 323 -8.54 6.91 0.70
N ALA A 324 -9.05 7.33 1.87
CA ALA A 324 -8.55 6.89 3.18
C ALA A 324 -9.73 6.63 4.13
N ASN A 325 -10.37 5.47 4.01
CA ASN A 325 -11.61 5.16 4.70
C ASN A 325 -11.42 4.14 5.83
N ASN A 326 -12.22 4.26 6.89
CA ASN A 326 -12.35 3.30 8.00
C ASN A 326 -11.01 2.97 8.67
N ASN A 327 -10.13 3.94 8.85
CA ASN A 327 -8.85 3.74 9.52
C ASN A 327 -8.99 3.93 11.04
N GLY A 328 -8.14 3.24 11.80
CA GLY A 328 -8.24 3.20 13.25
C GLY A 328 -7.78 4.47 13.96
N TYR A 329 -6.92 5.30 13.35
CA TYR A 329 -6.40 6.54 13.95
C TYR A 329 -6.69 7.76 13.09
N ASN A 330 -5.79 8.15 12.16
CA ASN A 330 -6.05 9.21 11.21
C ASN A 330 -6.33 8.63 9.82
N GLY A 331 -7.22 9.26 9.07
CA GLY A 331 -7.36 8.91 7.65
C GLY A 331 -6.08 9.28 6.91
N ILE A 332 -5.73 10.57 6.94
CA ILE A 332 -4.48 11.12 6.42
C ILE A 332 -3.79 11.94 7.51
N ILE A 333 -2.49 11.71 7.74
CA ILE A 333 -1.64 12.52 8.61
C ILE A 333 -0.32 12.82 7.90
N PHE A 334 0.17 14.06 7.99
CA PHE A 334 1.48 14.41 7.42
C PHE A 334 2.20 15.45 8.27
N THR A 335 3.52 15.46 8.16
CA THR A 335 4.40 16.23 9.04
C THR A 335 5.18 17.33 8.34
N GLY A 336 5.19 17.38 7.02
CA GLY A 336 5.93 18.32 6.21
C GLY A 336 5.02 19.11 5.28
N LYS A 337 5.40 19.21 4.00
CA LYS A 337 4.61 19.90 2.98
C LYS A 337 3.60 18.97 2.34
N GLY A 338 2.35 19.43 2.24
CA GLY A 338 1.27 18.78 1.52
C GLY A 338 0.73 19.67 0.40
N THR A 339 0.36 19.06 -0.72
CA THR A 339 -0.35 19.69 -1.82
C THR A 339 -1.42 18.72 -2.34
N ILE A 340 -2.64 19.22 -2.52
CA ILE A 340 -3.72 18.53 -3.23
C ILE A 340 -4.14 19.45 -4.36
N LYS A 341 -3.86 19.06 -5.59
CA LYS A 341 -4.11 19.91 -6.77
C LYS A 341 -4.81 19.11 -7.86
N ASP A 342 -5.84 19.71 -8.48
CA ASP A 342 -6.59 19.11 -9.59
C ASP A 342 -7.11 17.69 -9.29
N SER A 343 -7.42 17.39 -7.99
CA SER A 343 -7.55 16.03 -7.49
C SER A 343 -8.85 15.81 -6.69
N THR A 344 -9.17 14.53 -6.46
CA THR A 344 -10.26 14.11 -5.60
C THR A 344 -9.74 13.35 -4.39
N VAL A 345 -10.06 13.83 -3.17
CA VAL A 345 -9.67 13.15 -1.92
C VAL A 345 -10.91 12.85 -1.08
N THR A 346 -11.05 11.60 -0.64
CA THR A 346 -12.16 11.15 0.22
C THR A 346 -11.63 10.51 1.49
N ILE A 347 -12.09 11.00 2.65
CA ILE A 347 -11.72 10.48 3.97
C ILE A 347 -13.00 10.25 4.78
N THR A 348 -13.28 9.00 5.14
CA THR A 348 -14.50 8.66 5.86
C THR A 348 -14.28 7.59 6.92
N GLY A 349 -15.13 7.58 7.96
CA GLY A 349 -15.20 6.48 8.93
C GLY A 349 -13.93 6.29 9.76
N THR A 350 -13.09 7.29 9.90
CA THR A 350 -11.92 7.27 10.77
C THR A 350 -12.36 7.17 12.23
N LYS A 351 -11.83 6.19 12.97
CA LYS A 351 -12.33 5.91 14.33
C LYS A 351 -11.61 6.70 15.41
N GLY A 352 -10.29 6.76 15.36
CA GLY A 352 -9.46 7.47 16.33
C GLY A 352 -9.54 6.92 17.76
N LYS A 353 -8.46 7.07 18.51
CA LYS A 353 -8.39 6.70 19.93
C LYS A 353 -7.78 7.79 20.81
N SER A 354 -7.35 8.88 20.22
CA SER A 354 -6.64 9.98 20.89
C SER A 354 -7.20 11.33 20.47
N TYR A 355 -7.02 12.36 21.31
CA TYR A 355 -7.52 13.72 21.07
C TYR A 355 -6.99 14.37 19.79
N TRP A 356 -5.87 13.86 19.26
CA TRP A 356 -5.27 14.37 18.04
C TRP A 356 -5.63 13.56 16.78
N ASN A 357 -6.48 12.54 16.88
CA ASN A 357 -6.92 11.82 15.70
C ASN A 357 -7.96 12.65 14.92
N ALA A 358 -7.88 12.59 13.62
CA ALA A 358 -8.75 13.30 12.70
C ALA A 358 -8.91 12.56 11.38
N GLY A 359 -9.90 12.94 10.60
CA GLY A 359 -9.95 12.54 9.20
C GLY A 359 -8.66 12.95 8.51
N MET A 360 -8.32 14.24 8.53
CA MET A 360 -7.06 14.79 8.03
C MET A 360 -6.34 15.56 9.17
N ARG A 361 -5.06 15.24 9.40
CA ARG A 361 -4.26 15.94 10.40
C ARG A 361 -3.00 16.55 9.82
N LEU A 362 -2.80 17.84 10.07
CA LEU A 362 -1.56 18.56 9.85
C LEU A 362 -0.74 18.48 11.15
N PHE A 363 0.26 17.60 11.17
CA PHE A 363 1.00 17.28 12.38
C PHE A 363 2.37 17.97 12.40
N LYS A 364 2.69 18.69 13.47
CA LYS A 364 3.86 19.53 13.71
C LYS A 364 3.72 20.98 13.17
N SER A 365 4.50 21.85 13.75
CA SER A 365 4.46 23.31 13.51
C SER A 365 4.89 23.74 12.10
N ASN A 366 5.50 22.89 11.33
CA ASN A 366 5.92 23.19 9.95
C ASN A 366 5.08 22.45 8.90
N ALA A 367 4.06 21.72 9.33
CA ALA A 367 3.15 21.06 8.40
C ALA A 367 2.33 22.11 7.63
N THR A 368 2.34 22.05 6.31
CA THR A 368 1.56 22.92 5.44
C THR A 368 0.76 22.11 4.45
N MET A 369 -0.50 22.47 4.20
CA MET A 369 -1.35 21.88 3.18
C MET A 369 -1.95 22.96 2.29
N ASP A 370 -1.70 22.85 1.00
CA ASP A 370 -2.33 23.67 -0.02
C ASP A 370 -3.32 22.82 -0.83
N ILE A 371 -4.60 23.21 -0.84
CA ILE A 371 -5.67 22.56 -1.61
C ILE A 371 -6.09 23.51 -2.72
N VAL A 372 -5.85 23.09 -3.96
CA VAL A 372 -5.99 23.92 -5.16
C VAL A 372 -6.81 23.18 -6.21
N ASN A 373 -7.87 23.82 -6.72
CA ASN A 373 -8.74 23.30 -7.78
C ASN A 373 -9.18 21.84 -7.57
N SER A 374 -9.48 21.46 -6.33
CA SER A 374 -9.68 20.07 -5.93
C SER A 374 -11.03 19.82 -5.27
N THR A 375 -11.45 18.57 -5.24
CA THR A 375 -12.62 18.12 -4.48
C THR A 375 -12.15 17.30 -3.29
N VAL A 376 -12.40 17.80 -2.06
CA VAL A 376 -12.01 17.09 -0.83
C VAL A 376 -13.26 16.84 0.01
N THR A 377 -13.52 15.57 0.34
CA THR A 377 -14.65 15.17 1.18
C THR A 377 -14.14 14.48 2.43
N ILE A 378 -14.42 15.04 3.60
CA ILE A 378 -14.07 14.51 4.92
C ILE A 378 -15.35 14.36 5.72
N LYS A 379 -15.84 13.13 5.88
CA LYS A 379 -17.16 12.95 6.47
C LYS A 379 -17.29 11.69 7.31
N ASP A 380 -18.28 11.72 8.18
CA ASP A 380 -18.70 10.56 8.97
C ASP A 380 -17.53 9.91 9.75
N ASN A 381 -16.56 10.74 10.22
CA ASN A 381 -15.47 10.28 11.07
C ASN A 381 -15.90 10.34 12.55
N GLU A 382 -15.48 9.39 13.36
CA GLU A 382 -15.72 9.36 14.82
C GLU A 382 -14.77 10.31 15.58
N VAL A 383 -14.08 11.18 14.87
CA VAL A 383 -13.10 12.18 15.32
C VAL A 383 -13.31 13.47 14.54
N SER A 384 -12.53 14.52 14.86
CA SER A 384 -12.55 15.77 14.10
C SER A 384 -12.30 15.51 12.61
N GLY A 385 -12.95 16.31 11.75
CA GLY A 385 -12.75 16.23 10.30
C GLY A 385 -11.32 16.61 9.93
N ILE A 386 -10.92 17.86 10.23
CA ILE A 386 -9.58 18.40 9.99
C ILE A 386 -8.99 18.87 11.32
N PHE A 387 -7.73 18.55 11.55
CA PHE A 387 -7.00 18.99 12.74
C PHE A 387 -5.68 19.65 12.37
N CYS A 388 -5.60 20.97 12.60
CA CYS A 388 -4.40 21.77 12.39
C CYS A 388 -3.63 21.89 13.72
N ASP A 389 -2.53 21.16 13.88
CA ASP A 389 -1.67 21.28 15.07
C ASP A 389 -1.01 22.66 15.17
N SER A 390 -0.53 22.99 16.37
CA SER A 390 0.10 24.28 16.65
C SER A 390 1.19 24.63 15.64
N GLY A 391 1.06 25.81 15.03
CA GLY A 391 1.99 26.34 14.04
C GLY A 391 1.85 25.78 12.62
N SER A 392 0.93 24.84 12.39
CA SER A 392 0.66 24.34 11.04
C SER A 392 -0.16 25.32 10.20
N LYS A 393 -0.18 25.12 8.87
CA LYS A 393 -0.91 25.98 7.94
C LYS A 393 -1.75 25.18 6.95
N LEU A 394 -3.03 25.50 6.89
CA LEU A 394 -3.98 25.00 5.90
C LEU A 394 -4.38 26.14 4.96
N SER A 395 -4.28 25.92 3.67
CA SER A 395 -4.76 26.85 2.65
C SER A 395 -5.68 26.13 1.67
N ILE A 396 -6.90 26.62 1.53
CA ILE A 396 -7.91 26.15 0.58
C ILE A 396 -8.23 27.30 -0.34
N ASP A 397 -8.05 27.13 -1.64
CA ASP A 397 -8.36 28.17 -2.62
C ASP A 397 -9.85 28.26 -2.95
N ASP A 398 -10.24 29.33 -3.65
CA ASP A 398 -11.64 29.59 -4.04
C ASP A 398 -12.18 28.64 -5.13
N SER A 399 -11.31 27.92 -5.82
CA SER A 399 -11.70 26.98 -6.86
C SER A 399 -12.03 25.60 -6.30
N SER A 400 -11.50 25.26 -5.13
CA SER A 400 -11.64 23.94 -4.50
C SER A 400 -12.99 23.76 -3.81
N ASN A 401 -13.61 22.58 -4.00
CA ASN A 401 -14.81 22.16 -3.30
C ASN A 401 -14.41 21.29 -2.10
N VAL A 402 -14.40 21.87 -0.90
CA VAL A 402 -14.05 21.14 0.32
C VAL A 402 -15.29 20.97 1.19
N THR A 403 -15.67 19.73 1.48
CA THR A 403 -16.82 19.39 2.33
C THR A 403 -16.36 18.63 3.55
N VAL A 404 -16.66 19.18 4.74
CA VAL A 404 -16.35 18.57 6.04
C VAL A 404 -17.66 18.43 6.80
N THR A 405 -18.23 17.22 6.91
CA THR A 405 -19.58 17.04 7.43
C THR A 405 -19.76 15.72 8.17
N GLY A 406 -20.66 15.68 9.14
CA GLY A 406 -21.01 14.46 9.87
C GLY A 406 -19.89 13.90 10.74
N ASN A 407 -18.84 14.68 11.00
CA ASN A 407 -17.74 14.24 11.85
C ASN A 407 -18.09 14.44 13.33
N ASN A 408 -17.59 13.57 14.21
CA ASN A 408 -18.01 13.54 15.61
C ASN A 408 -16.79 13.53 16.55
N ALA A 409 -16.41 14.69 17.06
CA ALA A 409 -15.37 14.85 18.08
C ALA A 409 -15.91 14.54 19.48
N ALA A 410 -16.21 13.27 19.76
CA ALA A 410 -16.81 12.81 21.03
C ALA A 410 -15.95 11.74 21.72
N GLN A 411 -14.65 11.82 21.67
CA GLN A 411 -13.73 10.80 22.21
C GLN A 411 -13.76 10.79 23.76
N GLU A 412 -14.54 9.90 24.34
CA GLU A 412 -14.66 9.75 25.80
C GLU A 412 -13.44 9.08 26.46
N ASN A 413 -12.74 8.23 25.72
CA ASN A 413 -11.63 7.42 26.23
C ASN A 413 -10.27 8.10 26.20
N CYS A 414 -10.22 9.41 25.95
CA CYS A 414 -8.97 10.15 25.96
C CYS A 414 -8.55 10.50 27.41
N SER A 415 -7.40 9.97 27.84
CA SER A 415 -6.89 10.19 29.21
C SER A 415 -6.28 11.57 29.42
N THR A 416 -5.87 12.25 28.36
CA THR A 416 -5.23 13.57 28.40
C THR A 416 -5.87 14.53 27.41
N LYS A 417 -5.98 15.82 27.78
CA LYS A 417 -6.57 16.86 26.91
C LYS A 417 -7.95 16.47 26.34
N LYS A 418 -8.79 15.91 27.21
CA LYS A 418 -10.13 15.45 26.84
C LYS A 418 -10.97 16.54 26.18
N ASP A 419 -10.88 17.76 26.69
CA ASP A 419 -11.65 18.90 26.17
C ASP A 419 -11.28 19.21 24.70
N LEU A 420 -10.00 19.09 24.32
CA LEU A 420 -9.55 19.25 22.95
C LEU A 420 -10.01 18.10 22.04
N ALA A 421 -10.02 16.86 22.54
CA ALA A 421 -10.52 15.69 21.82
C ALA A 421 -12.02 15.76 21.52
N GLN A 422 -12.74 16.59 22.24
CA GLN A 422 -14.19 16.80 22.17
C GLN A 422 -14.57 18.16 21.63
N SER A 423 -13.63 18.88 20.99
CA SER A 423 -13.83 20.19 20.38
C SER A 423 -13.53 20.13 18.89
N GLY A 424 -14.23 20.96 18.09
CA GLY A 424 -14.01 21.09 16.64
C GLY A 424 -14.38 19.83 15.86
N GLY A 425 -15.66 19.50 15.83
CA GLY A 425 -16.14 18.34 15.08
C GLY A 425 -15.74 18.39 13.60
N GLY A 426 -15.85 19.55 12.95
CA GLY A 426 -15.43 19.75 11.57
C GLY A 426 -13.97 20.16 11.44
N LEU A 427 -13.56 21.26 12.06
CA LEU A 427 -12.21 21.83 11.95
C LEU A 427 -11.69 22.27 13.32
N VAL A 428 -10.47 21.87 13.64
CA VAL A 428 -9.70 22.38 14.79
C VAL A 428 -8.52 23.21 14.28
N VAL A 429 -8.38 24.43 14.76
CA VAL A 429 -7.22 25.32 14.52
C VAL A 429 -6.57 25.62 15.86
N ARG A 430 -5.43 25.02 16.11
CA ARG A 430 -4.73 25.15 17.39
C ARG A 430 -3.94 26.45 17.51
N ASP A 431 -3.45 26.74 18.73
CA ASP A 431 -2.58 27.88 19.01
C ASP A 431 -1.43 27.99 17.99
N GLY A 432 -1.27 29.19 17.41
CA GLY A 432 -0.27 29.46 16.36
C GLY A 432 -0.53 28.81 15.01
N ALA A 433 -1.57 27.98 14.85
CA ALA A 433 -1.95 27.43 13.54
C ALA A 433 -2.74 28.48 12.72
N GLU A 434 -2.64 28.38 11.41
CA GLU A 434 -3.38 29.22 10.47
C GLU A 434 -4.22 28.35 9.52
N ALA A 435 -5.50 28.67 9.36
CA ALA A 435 -6.35 28.06 8.35
C ALA A 435 -6.97 29.15 7.47
N THR A 436 -6.84 29.03 6.15
CA THR A 436 -7.50 29.87 5.16
C THR A 436 -8.48 29.02 4.37
N LEU A 437 -9.75 29.41 4.39
CA LEU A 437 -10.85 28.67 3.77
C LEU A 437 -11.33 29.41 2.53
N GLY A 438 -11.34 28.74 1.38
CA GLY A 438 -11.86 29.24 0.12
C GLY A 438 -13.38 29.30 0.07
N ALA A 439 -13.92 30.08 -0.86
CA ALA A 439 -15.35 30.41 -1.00
C ALA A 439 -16.29 29.18 -1.11
N LYS A 440 -15.81 28.03 -1.60
CA LYS A 440 -16.60 26.82 -1.77
C LYS A 440 -16.35 25.78 -0.67
N THR A 441 -15.71 26.18 0.45
CA THR A 441 -15.55 25.33 1.61
C THR A 441 -16.85 25.27 2.40
N THR A 442 -17.31 24.04 2.66
CA THR A 442 -18.50 23.77 3.49
C THR A 442 -18.09 22.96 4.70
N ILE A 443 -18.33 23.50 5.90
CA ILE A 443 -18.12 22.80 7.18
C ILE A 443 -19.43 22.89 7.93
N ASN A 444 -20.18 21.78 8.01
CA ASN A 444 -21.50 21.78 8.64
C ASN A 444 -21.91 20.39 9.11
N ASN A 445 -22.94 20.34 9.96
CA ASN A 445 -23.50 19.10 10.50
C ASN A 445 -22.46 18.21 11.21
N ASN A 446 -21.39 18.81 11.71
CA ASN A 446 -20.43 18.10 12.57
C ASN A 446 -20.89 18.21 14.04
N HIS A 447 -20.30 17.42 14.91
CA HIS A 447 -20.62 17.44 16.33
C HIS A 447 -19.35 17.41 17.19
N ALA A 448 -19.37 18.16 18.27
CA ALA A 448 -18.35 18.14 19.30
C ALA A 448 -19.02 18.15 20.69
N THR A 449 -18.50 17.38 21.63
CA THR A 449 -19.13 17.28 22.96
C THR A 449 -18.88 18.51 23.83
N VAL A 450 -17.76 19.23 23.61
CA VAL A 450 -17.31 20.33 24.48
C VAL A 450 -17.49 21.69 23.81
N ALA A 451 -16.90 21.90 22.63
CA ALA A 451 -16.93 23.21 21.98
C ALA A 451 -16.75 23.12 20.46
N GLY A 452 -17.46 24.02 19.73
CA GLY A 452 -17.29 24.21 18.30
C GLY A 452 -17.71 22.99 17.49
N ASP A 453 -19.00 22.71 17.41
CA ASP A 453 -19.51 21.59 16.62
C ASP A 453 -18.88 21.54 15.23
N ASP A 454 -18.93 22.63 14.49
CA ASP A 454 -18.34 22.69 13.16
C ASP A 454 -16.91 23.19 13.18
N ILE A 455 -16.58 24.25 13.92
CA ILE A 455 -15.24 24.85 13.95
C ILE A 455 -14.84 25.23 15.38
N PHE A 456 -13.64 24.85 15.76
CA PHE A 456 -12.99 25.26 16.98
C PHE A 456 -11.66 25.95 16.68
N VAL A 457 -11.47 27.17 17.18
CA VAL A 457 -10.22 27.92 17.07
C VAL A 457 -9.69 28.16 18.49
N GLU A 458 -8.55 27.56 18.82
CA GLU A 458 -7.87 27.76 20.09
C GLU A 458 -7.32 29.20 20.18
N GLU A 459 -7.16 29.74 21.39
CA GLU A 459 -6.54 31.07 21.58
C GLU A 459 -5.16 31.11 20.91
N GLY A 460 -4.91 32.12 20.07
CA GLY A 460 -3.69 32.21 19.24
C GLY A 460 -3.79 31.52 17.87
N GLY A 461 -4.79 30.69 17.63
CA GLY A 461 -5.11 30.16 16.30
C GLY A 461 -5.72 31.22 15.38
N LYS A 462 -5.52 31.09 14.07
CA LYS A 462 -6.01 32.06 13.09
C LYS A 462 -6.84 31.37 12.01
N LEU A 463 -8.09 31.84 11.85
CA LEU A 463 -8.99 31.43 10.78
C LEU A 463 -9.26 32.60 9.84
N THR A 464 -9.12 32.39 8.54
CA THR A 464 -9.37 33.39 7.49
C THR A 464 -10.31 32.82 6.43
N PHE A 465 -11.25 33.62 5.94
CA PHE A 465 -12.07 33.28 4.78
C PHE A 465 -11.66 34.18 3.62
N THR A 466 -11.44 33.62 2.43
CA THR A 466 -11.00 34.35 1.22
C THR A 466 -12.11 35.21 0.66
N SER A 467 -13.35 34.70 0.71
CA SER A 467 -14.54 35.47 0.34
C SER A 467 -15.76 34.96 1.13
N VAL A 468 -16.64 35.85 1.44
CA VAL A 468 -17.98 35.52 2.00
C VAL A 468 -18.99 35.77 0.87
N THR A 469 -19.40 34.68 0.20
CA THR A 469 -20.45 34.76 -0.84
C THR A 469 -21.80 34.49 -0.20
N GLY A 470 -22.65 35.48 -0.14
CA GLY A 470 -24.02 35.46 0.38
C GLY A 470 -24.43 36.80 0.93
N ASP A 471 -25.72 37.05 1.04
CA ASP A 471 -26.25 38.20 1.75
C ASP A 471 -25.60 38.28 3.13
N ALA A 472 -25.10 39.44 3.49
CA ALA A 472 -24.24 39.69 4.64
C ALA A 472 -24.59 38.78 5.81
N MET A 473 -23.69 37.82 6.11
CA MET A 473 -23.84 37.01 7.31
C MET A 473 -23.80 37.96 8.48
N ASP A 474 -24.94 38.14 9.16
CA ASP A 474 -25.00 38.92 10.37
C ASP A 474 -23.98 38.37 11.36
N LEU A 475 -23.17 39.23 11.96
CA LEU A 475 -22.19 38.84 12.99
C LEU A 475 -22.83 38.04 14.12
N GLN A 476 -24.17 38.20 14.31
CA GLN A 476 -24.95 37.42 15.27
C GLN A 476 -25.15 35.97 14.80
N SER A 477 -25.41 35.74 13.51
CA SER A 477 -25.50 34.39 12.94
C SER A 477 -24.13 33.71 12.86
N LEU A 478 -23.06 34.46 12.67
CA LEU A 478 -21.69 33.93 12.76
C LEU A 478 -21.33 33.54 14.22
N SER A 479 -21.74 34.34 15.19
CA SER A 479 -21.61 34.06 16.62
C SER A 479 -22.42 32.83 17.05
N GLU A 480 -23.62 32.66 16.53
CA GLU A 480 -24.50 31.52 16.79
C GLU A 480 -23.97 30.26 16.10
N MET A 481 -23.38 30.37 14.91
CA MET A 481 -22.76 29.27 14.17
C MET A 481 -21.43 28.79 14.79
N LEU A 482 -20.70 29.73 15.42
CA LEU A 482 -19.40 29.44 16.03
C LEU A 482 -19.48 29.13 17.54
N GLY A 483 -20.71 29.21 18.13
CA GLY A 483 -20.91 29.02 19.57
C GLY A 483 -20.38 30.17 20.41
N ASP A 484 -20.45 30.06 21.74
CA ASP A 484 -19.91 31.04 22.71
C ASP A 484 -18.38 31.07 22.70
N LEU A 485 -17.79 31.42 21.57
CA LEU A 485 -16.35 31.50 21.38
C LEU A 485 -15.81 32.83 21.90
N PHE A 486 -14.66 32.77 22.57
CA PHE A 486 -13.82 33.87 23.01
C PHE A 486 -13.69 34.97 21.95
N PRO A 487 -13.46 36.24 22.32
CA PRO A 487 -13.57 37.36 21.40
C PRO A 487 -12.62 37.22 20.21
N MET A 488 -13.17 36.86 19.07
CA MET A 488 -12.46 36.84 17.79
C MET A 488 -12.24 38.28 17.29
N VAL A 489 -10.98 38.60 16.97
CA VAL A 489 -10.64 39.84 16.28
C VAL A 489 -10.75 39.61 14.78
N PHE A 490 -11.83 40.10 14.17
CA PHE A 490 -11.98 40.12 12.71
C PHE A 490 -11.23 41.31 12.12
N THR A 491 -10.22 41.08 11.31
CA THR A 491 -9.66 42.11 10.44
C THR A 491 -10.23 41.94 9.03
N LYS A 492 -11.07 42.92 8.63
CA LYS A 492 -11.52 43.06 7.24
C LYS A 492 -10.34 43.62 6.44
N GLN A 493 -9.84 42.90 5.46
CA GLN A 493 -8.99 43.42 4.40
C GLN A 493 -9.83 43.93 3.23
#